data_074a44aa02eef22b50e0a6819f4dd759
#
_entry.id   074a44aa02eef22b50e0a6819f4dd759
#
_cell.length_a   1.000
_cell.length_b   1.000
_cell.length_c   1.000
_cell.angle_alpha   90.00
_cell.angle_beta   90.00
_cell.angle_gamma   90.00
#
_symmetry.space_group_name_H-M   'P 1'
#
loop_
_entity.id
_entity.type
_entity.pdbx_description
1 polymer ?
#
loop_
_entity_poly.entity_id
_entity_poly.type
_entity_poly.pdbx_seq_one_letter_code
_entity_poly.pdbx_strand_id
1 'polypeptide(L)'
;MREEDKRMKSKLMFNWGIWMGVVMGIYALLYTLTPLASHGVMWATFVAMPVFLAGGGKKENILTNSVCGVLGVAWGVIFIKAGEMVQNAGVSAALSNFLVTLVVTIICVWVHGVILGKTPFNALPPVFGGMAATIASSIFTPDGSQLVSLAITLVLGVLAGYACMAGLLLMTEDGDWKFFLKEGKTHSSVRSE
;
A
#
# COMPACT_ATOMS: atom_id res chain seq x y z
N MET A 1 -1.53 8.33 30.79
CA MET A 1 -2.12 7.13 30.18
C MET A 1 -2.10 6.06 31.26
N ARG A 2 -3.25 5.55 31.69
CA ARG A 2 -3.38 4.56 32.76
C ARG A 2 -2.78 3.22 32.32
N GLU A 3 -2.33 2.40 33.26
CA GLU A 3 -1.76 1.06 32.96
C GLU A 3 -2.77 0.15 32.25
N GLU A 4 -4.06 0.27 32.56
CA GLU A 4 -5.15 -0.44 31.87
C GLU A 4 -5.24 -0.05 30.40
N ASP A 5 -5.11 1.25 30.04
CA ASP A 5 -5.13 1.72 28.66
C ASP A 5 -3.98 1.15 27.84
N LYS A 6 -2.80 1.02 28.47
CA LYS A 6 -1.62 0.41 27.82
C LYS A 6 -1.83 -1.08 27.57
N ARG A 7 -2.42 -1.79 28.53
CA ARG A 7 -2.68 -3.22 28.44
C ARG A 7 -3.72 -3.53 27.35
N MET A 8 -4.80 -2.75 27.29
CA MET A 8 -5.83 -2.89 26.25
C MET A 8 -5.26 -2.65 24.85
N LYS A 9 -4.49 -1.58 24.65
CA LYS A 9 -3.81 -1.29 23.37
C LYS A 9 -2.84 -2.40 22.97
N SER A 10 -2.08 -2.95 23.92
CA SER A 10 -1.15 -4.06 23.65
C SER A 10 -1.89 -5.32 23.20
N LYS A 11 -3.00 -5.67 23.84
CA LYS A 11 -3.83 -6.82 23.47
C LYS A 11 -4.46 -6.66 22.10
N LEU A 12 -5.02 -5.46 21.79
CA LEU A 12 -5.57 -5.14 20.49
C LEU A 12 -4.51 -5.27 19.39
N MET A 13 -3.32 -4.71 19.60
CA MET A 13 -2.23 -4.77 18.63
C MET A 13 -1.74 -6.22 18.43
N PHE A 14 -1.66 -7.02 19.49
CA PHE A 14 -1.27 -8.43 19.39
C PHE A 14 -2.28 -9.24 18.56
N ASN A 15 -3.56 -9.13 18.87
CA ASN A 15 -4.61 -9.85 18.15
C ASN A 15 -4.75 -9.37 16.70
N TRP A 16 -4.61 -8.07 16.47
CA TRP A 16 -4.55 -7.53 15.09
C TRP A 16 -3.33 -8.04 14.33
N GLY A 17 -2.18 -8.15 14.99
CA GLY A 17 -0.98 -8.75 14.40
C GLY A 17 -1.19 -10.19 13.96
N ILE A 18 -1.87 -11.01 14.80
CA ILE A 18 -2.27 -12.38 14.43
C ILE A 18 -3.17 -12.36 13.19
N TRP A 19 -4.19 -11.50 13.16
CA TRP A 19 -5.07 -11.35 11.99
C TRP A 19 -4.29 -10.98 10.74
N MET A 20 -3.43 -9.97 10.81
CA MET A 20 -2.58 -9.58 9.69
C MET A 20 -1.71 -10.74 9.20
N GLY A 21 -1.12 -11.49 10.11
CA GLY A 21 -0.31 -12.67 9.77
C GLY A 21 -1.11 -13.73 9.02
N VAL A 22 -2.34 -14.03 9.47
CA VAL A 22 -3.25 -14.98 8.79
C VAL A 22 -3.63 -14.46 7.41
N VAL A 23 -4.06 -13.20 7.30
CA VAL A 23 -4.44 -12.58 6.00
C VAL A 23 -3.27 -12.60 5.03
N MET A 24 -2.08 -12.19 5.47
CA MET A 24 -0.90 -12.16 4.61
C MET A 24 -0.37 -13.55 4.27
N GLY A 25 -0.49 -14.52 5.18
CA GLY A 25 -0.15 -15.91 4.90
C GLY A 25 -1.06 -16.52 3.83
N ILE A 26 -2.38 -16.31 3.95
CA ILE A 26 -3.35 -16.75 2.92
C ILE A 26 -3.08 -16.01 1.61
N TYR A 27 -2.85 -14.70 1.65
CA TYR A 27 -2.51 -13.92 0.46
C TYR A 27 -1.27 -14.48 -0.25
N ALA A 28 -0.20 -14.74 0.49
CA ALA A 28 1.04 -15.28 -0.09
C ALA A 28 0.82 -16.66 -0.73
N LEU A 29 0.06 -17.54 -0.06
CA LEU A 29 -0.31 -18.85 -0.60
C LEU A 29 -1.10 -18.69 -1.91
N LEU A 30 -2.16 -17.89 -1.91
CA LEU A 30 -2.98 -17.68 -3.10
C LEU A 30 -2.18 -17.00 -4.22
N TYR A 31 -1.33 -16.03 -3.92
CA TYR A 31 -0.47 -15.36 -4.90
C TYR A 31 0.45 -16.34 -5.61
N THR A 32 1.07 -17.28 -4.86
CA THR A 32 1.99 -18.28 -5.43
C THR A 32 1.30 -19.27 -6.38
N LEU A 33 -0.02 -19.41 -6.30
CA LEU A 33 -0.81 -20.24 -7.20
C LEU A 33 -1.22 -19.51 -8.49
N THR A 34 -0.90 -18.22 -8.62
CA THR A 34 -1.21 -17.42 -9.81
C THR A 34 -0.02 -17.31 -10.75
N PRO A 35 -0.24 -17.02 -12.06
CA PRO A 35 0.86 -16.72 -12.98
C PRO A 35 1.70 -15.50 -12.56
N LEU A 36 1.18 -14.61 -11.70
CA LEU A 36 1.91 -13.44 -11.20
C LEU A 36 3.18 -13.82 -10.42
N ALA A 37 3.17 -15.00 -9.79
CA ALA A 37 4.30 -15.47 -9.00
C ALA A 37 5.58 -15.62 -9.84
N SER A 38 5.44 -16.03 -11.11
CA SER A 38 6.60 -16.21 -12.03
C SER A 38 7.34 -14.90 -12.33
N HIS A 39 6.71 -13.76 -12.15
CA HIS A 39 7.31 -12.44 -12.39
C HIS A 39 8.10 -11.89 -11.19
N GLY A 40 8.06 -12.55 -10.03
CA GLY A 40 8.88 -12.19 -8.87
C GLY A 40 8.52 -10.84 -8.21
N VAL A 41 7.32 -10.30 -8.46
CA VAL A 41 6.92 -8.95 -8.01
C VAL A 41 6.03 -8.94 -6.76
N MET A 42 5.84 -10.06 -6.06
CA MET A 42 5.02 -10.15 -4.85
C MET A 42 5.44 -9.12 -3.77
N TRP A 43 6.71 -8.77 -3.70
CA TRP A 43 7.23 -7.77 -2.78
C TRP A 43 6.57 -6.39 -2.92
N ALA A 44 6.03 -6.05 -4.11
CA ALA A 44 5.34 -4.78 -4.34
C ALA A 44 4.04 -4.65 -3.50
N THR A 45 3.46 -5.77 -3.06
CA THR A 45 2.38 -5.80 -2.05
C THR A 45 2.81 -5.06 -0.78
N PHE A 46 4.05 -5.30 -0.33
CA PHE A 46 4.62 -4.66 0.86
C PHE A 46 5.03 -3.20 0.64
N VAL A 47 4.91 -2.69 -0.57
CA VAL A 47 4.97 -1.25 -0.87
C VAL A 47 3.57 -0.63 -0.79
N ALA A 48 2.59 -1.23 -1.46
CA ALA A 48 1.23 -0.67 -1.55
C ALA A 48 0.46 -0.78 -0.23
N MET A 49 0.57 -1.91 0.48
CA MET A 49 -0.15 -2.16 1.73
C MET A 49 0.19 -1.13 2.82
N PRO A 50 1.45 -0.87 3.20
CA PRO A 50 1.75 0.12 4.23
C PRO A 50 1.36 1.53 3.82
N VAL A 51 1.47 1.91 2.56
CA VAL A 51 1.00 3.21 2.05
C VAL A 51 -0.50 3.36 2.28
N PHE A 52 -1.29 2.35 1.94
CA PHE A 52 -2.73 2.33 2.17
C PHE A 52 -3.09 2.38 3.67
N LEU A 53 -2.40 1.60 4.52
CA LEU A 53 -2.59 1.58 5.97
C LEU A 53 -2.26 2.94 6.60
N ALA A 54 -1.15 3.57 6.19
CA ALA A 54 -0.74 4.90 6.65
C ALA A 54 -1.77 5.98 6.27
N GLY A 55 -2.47 5.81 5.13
CA GLY A 55 -3.60 6.64 4.71
C GLY A 55 -4.91 6.37 5.47
N GLY A 56 -4.86 5.54 6.53
CA GLY A 56 -6.00 5.19 7.39
C GLY A 56 -6.74 3.92 6.99
N GLY A 57 -6.36 3.25 5.89
CA GLY A 57 -6.90 1.94 5.50
C GLY A 57 -8.41 1.89 5.23
N LYS A 58 -9.02 3.03 4.87
CA LYS A 58 -10.47 3.15 4.70
C LYS A 58 -10.91 2.63 3.33
N LYS A 59 -12.12 2.04 3.28
CA LYS A 59 -12.73 1.50 2.06
C LYS A 59 -12.81 2.55 0.94
N GLU A 60 -13.13 3.79 1.29
CA GLU A 60 -13.26 4.91 0.35
C GLU A 60 -11.94 5.22 -0.37
N ASN A 61 -10.81 4.87 0.24
CA ASN A 61 -9.48 5.13 -0.30
C ASN A 61 -8.94 4.00 -1.19
N ILE A 62 -9.65 2.87 -1.31
CA ILE A 62 -9.18 1.73 -2.12
C ILE A 62 -8.97 2.14 -3.56
N LEU A 63 -9.97 2.76 -4.19
CA LEU A 63 -9.90 3.18 -5.58
C LEU A 63 -8.74 4.16 -5.80
N THR A 64 -8.68 5.22 -4.98
CA THR A 64 -7.64 6.25 -5.06
C THR A 64 -6.24 5.65 -4.92
N ASN A 65 -6.00 4.81 -3.91
CA ASN A 65 -4.68 4.20 -3.71
C ASN A 65 -4.32 3.23 -4.84
N SER A 66 -5.28 2.44 -5.32
CA SER A 66 -5.06 1.50 -6.42
C SER A 66 -4.70 2.22 -7.72
N VAL A 67 -5.50 3.21 -8.12
CA VAL A 67 -5.29 3.94 -9.37
C VAL A 67 -4.02 4.79 -9.31
N CYS A 68 -3.78 5.48 -8.21
CA CYS A 68 -2.55 6.25 -8.01
C CYS A 68 -1.30 5.36 -7.99
N GLY A 69 -1.38 4.16 -7.42
CA GLY A 69 -0.29 3.18 -7.49
C GLY A 69 0.04 2.75 -8.91
N VAL A 70 -1.00 2.47 -9.72
CA VAL A 70 -0.83 2.14 -11.15
C VAL A 70 -0.29 3.31 -11.95
N LEU A 71 -0.77 4.54 -11.72
CA LEU A 71 -0.19 5.75 -12.34
C LEU A 71 1.26 5.95 -11.94
N GLY A 72 1.62 5.58 -10.72
CA GLY A 72 3.01 5.56 -10.26
C GLY A 72 3.90 4.65 -11.11
N VAL A 73 3.37 3.50 -11.58
CA VAL A 73 4.11 2.63 -12.51
C VAL A 73 4.42 3.37 -13.81
N ALA A 74 3.45 4.09 -14.37
CA ALA A 74 3.68 4.91 -15.57
C ALA A 74 4.72 6.02 -15.32
N TRP A 75 4.66 6.70 -14.18
CA TRP A 75 5.68 7.69 -13.80
C TRP A 75 7.06 7.07 -13.65
N GLY A 76 7.16 5.84 -13.13
CA GLY A 76 8.42 5.09 -13.05
C GLY A 76 9.02 4.82 -14.44
N VAL A 77 8.19 4.43 -15.41
CA VAL A 77 8.63 4.25 -16.80
C VAL A 77 9.12 5.56 -17.40
N ILE A 78 8.39 6.66 -17.19
CA ILE A 78 8.80 8.00 -17.64
C ILE A 78 10.16 8.38 -17.03
N PHE A 79 10.34 8.12 -15.72
CA PHE A 79 11.59 8.39 -15.02
C PHE A 79 12.78 7.64 -15.65
N ILE A 80 12.63 6.34 -15.89
CA ILE A 80 13.67 5.48 -16.48
C ILE A 80 14.01 5.99 -17.88
N LYS A 81 13.00 6.20 -18.73
CA LYS A 81 13.21 6.64 -20.11
C LYS A 81 13.83 8.03 -20.19
N ALA A 82 13.42 8.96 -19.34
CA ALA A 82 14.06 10.27 -19.24
C ALA A 82 15.54 10.16 -18.84
N GLY A 83 15.85 9.25 -17.89
CA GLY A 83 17.24 9.00 -17.48
C GLY A 83 18.08 8.44 -18.63
N GLU A 84 17.58 7.46 -19.37
CA GLU A 84 18.23 6.91 -20.56
C GLU A 84 18.48 7.99 -21.62
N MET A 85 17.49 8.84 -21.91
CA MET A 85 17.63 9.92 -22.89
C MET A 85 18.71 10.92 -22.52
N VAL A 86 18.75 11.36 -21.26
CA VAL A 86 19.73 12.33 -20.76
C VAL A 86 21.15 11.75 -20.79
N GLN A 87 21.30 10.47 -20.40
CA GLN A 87 22.61 9.80 -20.44
C GLN A 87 23.09 9.58 -21.88
N ASN A 88 22.19 9.19 -22.80
CA ASN A 88 22.53 9.04 -24.23
C ASN A 88 22.93 10.35 -24.89
N ALA A 89 22.51 11.51 -24.33
CA ALA A 89 22.99 12.84 -24.74
C ALA A 89 24.40 13.19 -24.18
N GLY A 90 25.08 12.25 -23.53
CA GLY A 90 26.43 12.43 -23.02
C GLY A 90 26.53 13.03 -21.62
N VAL A 91 25.40 13.14 -20.92
CA VAL A 91 25.37 13.64 -19.52
C VAL A 91 25.81 12.51 -18.58
N SER A 92 26.64 12.81 -17.60
CA SER A 92 27.07 11.83 -16.60
C SER A 92 25.86 11.24 -15.82
N ALA A 93 25.97 9.99 -15.39
CA ALA A 93 24.90 9.30 -14.66
C ALA A 93 24.44 10.07 -13.40
N ALA A 94 25.38 10.65 -12.65
CA ALA A 94 25.07 11.43 -11.45
C ALA A 94 24.24 12.69 -11.77
N LEU A 95 24.64 13.45 -12.79
CA LEU A 95 23.92 14.64 -13.21
C LEU A 95 22.59 14.30 -13.86
N SER A 96 22.51 13.22 -14.65
CA SER A 96 21.27 12.69 -15.20
C SER A 96 20.28 12.36 -14.09
N ASN A 97 20.70 11.59 -13.09
CA ASN A 97 19.85 11.24 -11.95
C ASN A 97 19.34 12.48 -11.20
N PHE A 98 20.20 13.47 -10.98
CA PHE A 98 19.79 14.72 -10.35
C PHE A 98 18.71 15.45 -11.18
N LEU A 99 18.99 15.69 -12.47
CA LEU A 99 18.09 16.44 -13.36
C LEU A 99 16.74 15.73 -13.53
N VAL A 100 16.78 14.42 -13.77
CA VAL A 100 15.55 13.63 -13.98
C VAL A 100 14.73 13.56 -12.71
N THR A 101 15.37 13.33 -11.56
CA THR A 101 14.67 13.34 -10.27
C THR A 101 14.03 14.71 -10.00
N LEU A 102 14.77 15.78 -10.21
CA LEU A 102 14.25 17.15 -10.02
C LEU A 102 13.02 17.40 -10.90
N VAL A 103 13.16 17.21 -12.21
CA VAL A 103 12.12 17.59 -13.18
C VAL A 103 10.89 16.68 -13.06
N VAL A 104 11.10 15.36 -13.03
CA VAL A 104 9.99 14.39 -12.96
C VAL A 104 9.23 14.54 -11.65
N THR A 105 9.93 14.77 -10.52
CA THR A 105 9.26 14.97 -9.23
C THR A 105 8.41 16.25 -9.24
N ILE A 106 8.95 17.36 -9.73
CA ILE A 106 8.19 18.62 -9.80
C ILE A 106 6.93 18.43 -10.63
N ILE A 107 7.05 17.85 -11.83
CA ILE A 107 5.91 17.64 -12.73
C ILE A 107 4.89 16.67 -12.10
N CYS A 108 5.36 15.56 -11.53
CA CYS A 108 4.51 14.58 -10.87
C CYS A 108 3.68 15.21 -9.72
N VAL A 109 4.34 15.95 -8.85
CA VAL A 109 3.67 16.63 -7.72
C VAL A 109 2.68 17.68 -8.23
N TRP A 110 3.05 18.45 -9.24
CA TRP A 110 2.17 19.46 -9.81
C TRP A 110 0.94 18.84 -10.50
N VAL A 111 1.13 17.79 -11.28
CA VAL A 111 0.02 17.08 -11.95
C VAL A 111 -0.95 16.49 -10.92
N HIS A 112 -0.47 15.73 -9.96
CA HIS A 112 -1.34 15.06 -8.99
C HIS A 112 -1.86 15.99 -7.90
N GLY A 113 -1.04 16.93 -7.42
CA GLY A 113 -1.41 17.84 -6.34
C GLY A 113 -2.25 19.04 -6.79
N VAL A 114 -2.01 19.55 -8.01
CA VAL A 114 -2.68 20.77 -8.51
C VAL A 114 -3.72 20.43 -9.58
N ILE A 115 -3.31 19.80 -10.69
CA ILE A 115 -4.22 19.55 -11.82
C ILE A 115 -5.28 18.52 -11.43
N LEU A 116 -4.88 17.41 -10.84
CA LEU A 116 -5.75 16.30 -10.43
C LEU A 116 -6.23 16.42 -8.98
N GLY A 117 -5.93 17.52 -8.27
CA GLY A 117 -6.15 17.69 -6.84
C GLY A 117 -7.59 17.46 -6.34
N LYS A 118 -8.58 17.59 -7.23
CA LYS A 118 -10.01 17.33 -6.92
C LYS A 118 -10.54 16.02 -7.47
N THR A 119 -9.67 15.14 -7.93
CA THR A 119 -10.02 13.84 -8.53
C THR A 119 -9.49 12.68 -7.66
N PRO A 120 -9.93 11.44 -7.90
CA PRO A 120 -9.35 10.27 -7.20
C PRO A 120 -7.89 9.98 -7.60
N PHE A 121 -7.28 10.78 -8.47
CA PHE A 121 -5.89 10.64 -8.92
C PHE A 121 -4.90 11.51 -8.12
N ASN A 122 -5.32 12.13 -7.02
CA ASN A 122 -4.54 13.14 -6.29
C ASN A 122 -3.62 12.58 -5.17
N ALA A 123 -3.63 11.29 -4.91
CA ALA A 123 -2.87 10.72 -3.79
C ALA A 123 -1.39 10.50 -4.18
N LEU A 124 -0.51 11.39 -3.76
CA LEU A 124 0.93 11.31 -4.03
C LEU A 124 1.63 10.09 -3.41
N PRO A 125 1.35 9.66 -2.16
CA PRO A 125 2.07 8.52 -1.58
C PRO A 125 1.98 7.24 -2.41
N PRO A 126 0.81 6.77 -2.89
CA PRO A 126 0.76 5.59 -3.75
C PRO A 126 1.36 5.82 -5.14
N VAL A 127 1.33 7.07 -5.69
CA VAL A 127 2.04 7.39 -6.95
C VAL A 127 3.55 7.18 -6.78
N PHE A 128 4.13 7.74 -5.73
CA PHE A 128 5.56 7.54 -5.43
C PHE A 128 5.89 6.07 -5.12
N GLY A 129 4.99 5.36 -4.44
CA GLY A 129 5.14 3.92 -4.20
C GLY A 129 5.21 3.11 -5.49
N GLY A 130 4.31 3.37 -6.44
CA GLY A 130 4.31 2.74 -7.77
C GLY A 130 5.54 3.11 -8.60
N MET A 131 5.96 4.39 -8.58
CA MET A 131 7.17 4.85 -9.25
C MET A 131 8.42 4.15 -8.69
N ALA A 132 8.58 4.12 -7.38
CA ALA A 132 9.70 3.45 -6.72
C ALA A 132 9.72 1.95 -7.03
N ALA A 133 8.55 1.30 -7.00
CA ALA A 133 8.42 -0.12 -7.34
C ALA A 133 8.85 -0.40 -8.80
N THR A 134 8.53 0.48 -9.74
CA THR A 134 8.93 0.36 -11.15
C THR A 134 10.44 0.52 -11.31
N ILE A 135 11.02 1.54 -10.68
CA ILE A 135 12.48 1.77 -10.73
C ILE A 135 13.22 0.57 -10.14
N ALA A 136 12.77 0.06 -8.99
CA ALA A 136 13.36 -1.14 -8.38
C ALA A 136 13.23 -2.38 -9.28
N SER A 137 12.07 -2.57 -9.92
CA SER A 137 11.82 -3.68 -10.84
C SER A 137 12.69 -3.63 -12.10
N SER A 138 12.99 -2.45 -12.63
CA SER A 138 13.80 -2.30 -13.84
C SER A 138 15.22 -2.83 -13.70
N ILE A 139 15.72 -2.95 -12.47
CA ILE A 139 17.03 -3.56 -12.18
C ILE A 139 17.02 -5.06 -12.52
N PHE A 140 15.88 -5.74 -12.31
CA PHE A 140 15.75 -7.19 -12.47
C PHE A 140 15.20 -7.58 -13.84
N THR A 141 14.35 -6.74 -14.44
CA THR A 141 13.69 -6.96 -15.74
C THR A 141 13.70 -5.68 -16.57
N PRO A 142 14.84 -5.39 -17.23
CA PRO A 142 14.99 -4.16 -18.01
C PRO A 142 14.02 -4.06 -19.23
N ASP A 143 13.52 -5.19 -19.71
CA ASP A 143 12.57 -5.27 -20.83
C ASP A 143 11.15 -4.84 -20.46
N GLY A 144 10.89 -4.61 -19.17
CA GLY A 144 9.58 -4.17 -18.68
C GLY A 144 8.48 -5.24 -18.73
N SER A 145 8.81 -6.49 -19.00
CA SER A 145 7.84 -7.60 -19.12
C SER A 145 6.97 -7.80 -17.88
N GLN A 146 7.46 -7.38 -16.71
CA GLN A 146 6.75 -7.51 -15.42
C GLN A 146 5.88 -6.30 -15.04
N LEU A 147 5.83 -5.22 -15.84
CA LEU A 147 5.12 -3.99 -15.45
C LEU A 147 3.63 -4.20 -15.21
N VAL A 148 2.98 -5.04 -16.01
CA VAL A 148 1.55 -5.37 -15.83
C VAL A 148 1.36 -6.14 -14.52
N SER A 149 2.19 -7.13 -14.26
CA SER A 149 2.14 -7.90 -13.00
C SER A 149 2.44 -7.04 -11.80
N LEU A 150 3.35 -6.09 -11.92
CA LEU A 150 3.65 -5.09 -10.90
C LEU A 150 2.44 -4.22 -10.58
N ALA A 151 1.78 -3.67 -11.61
CA ALA A 151 0.57 -2.87 -11.46
C ALA A 151 -0.54 -3.66 -10.76
N ILE A 152 -0.80 -4.90 -11.19
CA ILE A 152 -1.78 -5.79 -10.54
C ILE A 152 -1.40 -6.05 -9.08
N THR A 153 -0.13 -6.32 -8.81
CA THR A 153 0.35 -6.62 -7.45
C THR A 153 0.21 -5.42 -6.50
N LEU A 154 0.42 -4.20 -6.99
CA LEU A 154 0.17 -2.98 -6.21
C LEU A 154 -1.32 -2.86 -5.83
N VAL A 155 -2.23 -3.14 -6.76
CA VAL A 155 -3.68 -3.16 -6.47
C VAL A 155 -4.03 -4.24 -5.45
N LEU A 156 -3.49 -5.45 -5.62
CA LEU A 156 -3.67 -6.54 -4.67
C LEU A 156 -3.11 -6.19 -3.29
N GLY A 157 -2.02 -5.43 -3.22
CA GLY A 157 -1.44 -4.91 -1.98
C GLY A 157 -2.39 -3.96 -1.23
N VAL A 158 -3.10 -3.09 -1.95
CA VAL A 158 -4.14 -2.22 -1.37
C VAL A 158 -5.29 -3.07 -0.81
N LEU A 159 -5.76 -4.08 -1.56
CA LEU A 159 -6.83 -4.98 -1.13
C LEU A 159 -6.41 -5.82 0.09
N ALA A 160 -5.19 -6.34 0.10
CA ALA A 160 -4.62 -7.05 1.25
C ALA A 160 -4.56 -6.13 2.48
N GLY A 161 -4.14 -4.88 2.29
CA GLY A 161 -4.15 -3.86 3.35
C GLY A 161 -5.55 -3.60 3.91
N TYR A 162 -6.55 -3.51 3.04
CA TYR A 162 -7.94 -3.38 3.48
C TYR A 162 -8.42 -4.62 4.26
N ALA A 163 -8.10 -5.82 3.80
CA ALA A 163 -8.41 -7.05 4.53
C ALA A 163 -7.73 -7.11 5.91
N CYS A 164 -6.49 -6.59 6.02
CA CYS A 164 -5.80 -6.45 7.31
C CYS A 164 -6.53 -5.48 8.24
N MET A 165 -7.01 -4.33 7.73
CA MET A 165 -7.78 -3.35 8.52
C MET A 165 -9.14 -3.89 8.93
N ALA A 166 -9.78 -4.70 8.09
CA ALA A 166 -11.08 -5.33 8.40
C ALA A 166 -11.03 -6.17 9.68
N GLY A 167 -9.86 -6.69 10.06
CA GLY A 167 -9.67 -7.40 11.33
C GLY A 167 -10.02 -6.58 12.56
N LEU A 168 -9.82 -5.27 12.53
CA LEU A 168 -10.19 -4.39 13.64
C LEU A 168 -11.71 -4.34 13.85
N LEU A 169 -12.51 -4.54 12.80
CA LEU A 169 -13.97 -4.61 12.90
C LEU A 169 -14.44 -5.89 13.60
N LEU A 170 -13.62 -6.94 13.60
CA LEU A 170 -13.88 -8.22 14.25
C LEU A 170 -13.47 -8.23 15.73
N MET A 171 -12.91 -7.13 16.23
CA MET A 171 -12.44 -6.98 17.61
C MET A 171 -13.27 -5.93 18.35
N THR A 172 -13.33 -6.06 19.69
CA THR A 172 -13.84 -5.03 20.59
C THR A 172 -12.79 -3.95 20.82
N GLU A 173 -13.17 -2.86 21.49
CA GLU A 173 -12.24 -1.81 21.93
C GLU A 173 -11.18 -2.35 22.92
N ASP A 174 -11.55 -3.38 23.70
CA ASP A 174 -10.64 -4.09 24.61
C ASP A 174 -9.72 -5.10 23.91
N GLY A 175 -9.86 -5.27 22.60
CA GLY A 175 -9.07 -6.16 21.77
C GLY A 175 -9.53 -7.62 21.79
N ASP A 176 -10.70 -7.93 22.32
CA ASP A 176 -11.27 -9.28 22.27
C ASP A 176 -11.94 -9.56 20.91
N TRP A 177 -11.88 -10.83 20.48
CA TRP A 177 -12.56 -11.25 19.27
C TRP A 177 -14.07 -11.31 19.50
N LYS A 178 -14.88 -10.59 18.70
CA LYS A 178 -16.34 -10.52 18.83
C LYS A 178 -17.03 -11.88 18.72
N PHE A 179 -16.49 -12.81 17.92
CA PHE A 179 -17.08 -14.13 17.72
C PHE A 179 -16.86 -15.09 18.90
N PHE A 180 -15.97 -14.80 19.86
CA PHE A 180 -15.83 -15.55 21.11
C PHE A 180 -16.67 -14.97 22.25
N LEU A 181 -17.23 -13.79 22.09
CA LEU A 181 -18.13 -13.21 23.06
C LEU A 181 -19.49 -13.91 22.89
N LYS A 182 -19.76 -14.95 23.71
CA LYS A 182 -21.08 -15.57 23.80
C LYS A 182 -22.15 -14.51 23.96
N GLU A 183 -23.28 -14.65 23.23
CA GLU A 183 -24.55 -13.92 23.43
C GLU A 183 -25.11 -14.13 24.85
N GLY A 184 -24.49 -13.59 25.86
CA GLY A 184 -24.85 -13.88 27.25
C GLY A 184 -24.59 -12.75 28.23
N LYS A 185 -24.09 -11.57 27.77
CA LYS A 185 -23.91 -10.40 28.64
C LYS A 185 -24.50 -9.12 28.08
N THR A 186 -25.72 -9.21 27.60
CA THR A 186 -26.61 -8.07 27.49
C THR A 186 -27.52 -8.08 28.73
N HIS A 187 -27.44 -7.02 29.50
CA HIS A 187 -28.21 -6.69 30.70
C HIS A 187 -27.66 -7.14 32.05
N SER A 188 -26.90 -6.24 32.65
CA SER A 188 -27.14 -5.86 34.04
C SER A 188 -26.33 -4.61 34.40
N SER A 189 -26.85 -3.42 34.15
CA SER A 189 -26.72 -2.27 35.06
C SER A 189 -27.73 -1.18 34.70
N VAL A 190 -29.01 -1.52 34.75
CA VAL A 190 -29.96 -0.53 35.23
C VAL A 190 -29.80 -0.57 36.75
N ARG A 191 -29.04 0.30 37.34
CA ARG A 191 -29.14 0.67 38.73
C ARG A 191 -30.23 1.71 38.85
N SER A 192 -31.37 1.25 39.28
CA SER A 192 -32.30 2.01 40.09
C SER A 192 -31.58 2.48 41.37
N GLU A 193 -31.57 3.72 41.62
CA GLU A 193 -31.72 4.55 42.81
C GLU A 193 -30.90 5.82 42.68
#